data_ca0ad43eaea8429eaae3979f13ce8f98
#
_entry.id   ca0ad43eaea8429eaae3979f13ce8f98
#
_cell.length_a   1.000
_cell.length_b   1.000
_cell.length_c   1.000
_cell.angle_alpha   90.00
_cell.angle_beta   90.00
_cell.angle_gamma   90.00
#
_symmetry.space_group_name_H-M   'P 1'
#
loop_
_entity.id
_entity.type
_entity.pdbx_description
1 polymer ?
#
loop_
_entity_poly.entity_id
_entity_poly.type
_entity_poly.pdbx_seq_one_letter_code
_entity_poly.pdbx_strand_id
1 'polypeptide(L)'
;MADFKYTPADFKSDQQVKWCPGCGDHAILNAVQRAMPEVADALGKPHNKFTFVSGIGCSSRFIYYMKTFGFHTIHGRANAIATGIKTANPDLSVWVCTGDGDSLAIGGNHFIHAIRRNIDLN
;
A
#
# COMPACT_ATOMS: atom_id res chain seq x y z
N MET A 1 16.56 -12.63 14.39
CA MET A 1 15.38 -13.04 13.60
C MET A 1 14.15 -12.64 14.38
N ALA A 2 13.23 -11.95 13.75
CA ALA A 2 12.00 -11.56 14.40
C ALA A 2 11.11 -12.79 14.59
N ASP A 3 10.56 -12.98 15.79
CA ASP A 3 9.67 -14.12 16.12
C ASP A 3 8.24 -13.96 15.56
N PHE A 4 8.09 -13.26 14.42
CA PHE A 4 6.79 -13.09 13.81
C PHE A 4 6.48 -14.27 12.85
N LYS A 5 5.54 -15.09 13.23
CA LYS A 5 5.00 -16.14 12.36
C LYS A 5 3.65 -15.67 11.80
N TYR A 6 3.70 -14.73 10.88
CA TYR A 6 2.49 -14.28 10.18
C TYR A 6 2.06 -15.26 9.10
N THR A 7 0.76 -15.29 8.86
CA THR A 7 0.12 -15.98 7.74
C THR A 7 -0.54 -14.95 6.83
N PRO A 8 -0.89 -15.29 5.59
CA PRO A 8 -1.65 -14.37 4.72
C PRO A 8 -2.94 -13.86 5.34
N ALA A 9 -3.58 -14.64 6.21
CA ALA A 9 -4.81 -14.25 6.90
C ALA A 9 -4.61 -13.08 7.87
N ASP A 10 -3.41 -12.94 8.41
CA ASP A 10 -3.09 -11.84 9.33
C ASP A 10 -3.06 -10.47 8.63
N PHE A 11 -2.92 -10.47 7.31
CA PHE A 11 -2.93 -9.27 6.47
C PHE A 11 -4.26 -9.04 5.76
N LYS A 12 -5.25 -9.89 5.98
CA LYS A 12 -6.56 -9.79 5.35
C LYS A 12 -7.57 -9.15 6.31
N SER A 13 -8.23 -8.07 5.86
CA SER A 13 -9.30 -7.45 6.63
C SER A 13 -10.60 -8.28 6.55
N ASP A 14 -11.57 -7.93 7.38
CA ASP A 14 -12.92 -8.51 7.39
C ASP A 14 -13.86 -7.89 6.33
N GLN A 15 -13.37 -6.92 5.56
CA GLN A 15 -14.17 -6.21 4.59
C GLN A 15 -14.45 -7.05 3.33
N GLN A 16 -15.69 -7.02 2.88
CA GLN A 16 -16.05 -7.65 1.61
C GLN A 16 -15.45 -6.87 0.43
N VAL A 17 -14.74 -7.58 -0.44
CA VAL A 17 -14.16 -6.98 -1.66
C VAL A 17 -15.27 -6.58 -2.63
N LYS A 18 -15.21 -5.33 -3.11
CA LYS A 18 -16.25 -4.69 -3.94
C LYS A 18 -15.85 -4.52 -5.41
N TRP A 19 -14.71 -5.05 -5.82
CA TRP A 19 -14.31 -5.02 -7.22
C TRP A 19 -15.19 -5.93 -8.08
N CYS A 20 -15.29 -5.60 -9.36
CA CYS A 20 -16.07 -6.37 -10.33
C CYS A 20 -15.57 -7.82 -10.46
N PRO A 21 -16.45 -8.77 -10.75
CA PRO A 21 -16.03 -10.13 -11.09
C PRO A 21 -15.03 -10.12 -12.27
N GLY A 22 -13.92 -10.83 -12.13
CA GLY A 22 -12.87 -10.90 -13.14
C GLY A 22 -11.91 -9.70 -13.18
N CYS A 23 -12.05 -8.73 -12.28
CA CYS A 23 -11.11 -7.63 -12.16
C CYS A 23 -9.73 -8.12 -11.69
N GLY A 24 -8.66 -7.64 -12.33
CA GLY A 24 -7.28 -7.99 -11.98
C GLY A 24 -6.87 -7.57 -10.57
N ASP A 25 -7.54 -6.59 -9.97
CA ASP A 25 -7.26 -6.13 -8.62
C ASP A 25 -7.44 -7.24 -7.57
N HIS A 26 -8.34 -8.19 -7.79
CA HIS A 26 -8.48 -9.38 -6.93
C HIS A 26 -7.18 -10.21 -6.87
N ALA A 27 -6.54 -10.40 -8.02
CA ALA A 27 -5.30 -11.16 -8.12
C ALA A 27 -4.15 -10.42 -7.43
N ILE A 28 -4.05 -9.10 -7.64
CA ILE A 28 -3.02 -8.26 -7.01
C ILE A 28 -3.17 -8.27 -5.50
N LEU A 29 -4.38 -8.06 -4.98
CA LEU A 29 -4.64 -8.10 -3.53
C LEU A 29 -4.22 -9.45 -2.92
N ASN A 30 -4.63 -10.54 -3.56
CA ASN A 30 -4.30 -11.87 -3.10
C ASN A 30 -2.78 -12.12 -3.12
N ALA A 31 -2.09 -11.67 -4.18
CA ALA A 31 -0.64 -11.80 -4.28
C ALA A 31 0.08 -11.03 -3.17
N VAL A 32 -0.33 -9.78 -2.92
CA VAL A 32 0.25 -8.96 -1.85
C VAL A 32 0.00 -9.58 -0.48
N GLN A 33 -1.24 -9.96 -0.17
CA GLN A 33 -1.56 -10.61 1.12
C GLN A 33 -0.75 -11.90 1.35
N ARG A 34 -0.43 -12.64 0.30
CA ARG A 34 0.40 -13.85 0.38
C ARG A 34 1.89 -13.54 0.56
N ALA A 35 2.36 -12.46 -0.02
CA ALA A 35 3.77 -12.05 0.08
C ALA A 35 4.10 -11.38 1.42
N MET A 36 3.13 -10.72 2.05
CA MET A 36 3.37 -9.92 3.26
C MET A 36 4.03 -10.68 4.42
N PRO A 37 3.73 -11.95 4.71
CA PRO A 37 4.44 -12.69 5.75
C PRO A 37 5.94 -12.79 5.50
N GLU A 38 6.33 -13.10 4.26
CA GLU A 38 7.75 -13.19 3.86
C GLU A 38 8.43 -11.82 3.90
N VAL A 39 7.72 -10.76 3.47
CA VAL A 39 8.22 -9.39 3.54
C VAL A 39 8.42 -8.96 4.99
N ALA A 40 7.49 -9.27 5.87
CA ALA A 40 7.60 -8.96 7.30
C ALA A 40 8.79 -9.66 7.95
N ASP A 41 9.01 -10.92 7.64
CA ASP A 41 10.15 -11.70 8.13
C ASP A 41 11.47 -11.17 7.58
N ALA A 42 11.56 -10.95 6.27
CA ALA A 42 12.76 -10.44 5.61
C ALA A 42 13.19 -9.06 6.10
N LEU A 43 12.22 -8.18 6.40
CA LEU A 43 12.49 -6.85 6.93
C LEU A 43 12.64 -6.82 8.46
N GLY A 44 12.31 -7.91 9.15
CA GLY A 44 12.26 -7.95 10.62
C GLY A 44 11.25 -6.96 11.21
N LYS A 45 10.16 -6.68 10.48
CA LYS A 45 9.17 -5.66 10.85
C LYS A 45 7.85 -6.28 11.30
N PRO A 46 7.33 -5.88 12.47
CA PRO A 46 6.01 -6.32 12.91
C PRO A 46 4.90 -5.70 12.05
N HIS A 47 3.72 -6.27 12.13
CA HIS A 47 2.52 -5.90 11.38
C HIS A 47 2.20 -4.40 11.41
N ASN A 48 2.42 -3.74 12.55
CA ASN A 48 2.16 -2.31 12.75
C ASN A 48 3.20 -1.38 12.11
N LYS A 49 4.21 -1.92 11.44
CA LYS A 49 5.20 -1.14 10.68
C LYS A 49 4.87 -1.06 9.19
N PHE A 50 3.77 -1.66 8.76
CA PHE A 50 3.31 -1.58 7.39
C PHE A 50 2.17 -0.57 7.27
N THR A 51 2.26 0.31 6.29
CA THR A 51 1.26 1.34 6.03
C THR A 51 0.96 1.39 4.54
N PHE A 52 -0.31 1.26 4.19
CA PHE A 52 -0.78 1.38 2.82
C PHE A 52 -1.43 2.75 2.62
N VAL A 53 -1.07 3.42 1.53
CA VAL A 53 -1.56 4.75 1.16
C VAL A 53 -2.22 4.66 -0.21
N SER A 54 -3.43 5.09 -0.33
CA SER A 54 -4.15 5.07 -1.60
C SER A 54 -4.71 6.43 -1.99
N GLY A 55 -4.75 6.68 -3.30
CA GLY A 55 -5.45 7.83 -3.89
C GLY A 55 -6.93 7.51 -4.09
N ILE A 56 -7.46 7.86 -5.25
CA ILE A 56 -8.87 7.67 -5.61
C ILE A 56 -8.98 6.87 -6.91
N GLY A 57 -9.82 5.87 -6.88
CA GLY A 57 -10.10 4.94 -7.99
C GLY A 57 -10.43 3.55 -7.47
N CYS A 58 -10.71 2.61 -8.35
CA CYS A 58 -11.07 1.25 -7.97
C CYS A 58 -9.93 0.55 -7.21
N SER A 59 -8.70 0.64 -7.72
CA SER A 59 -7.51 0.09 -7.06
C SER A 59 -7.25 0.71 -5.70
N SER A 60 -7.63 1.96 -5.48
CA SER A 60 -7.44 2.68 -4.22
C SER A 60 -8.28 2.13 -3.07
N ARG A 61 -9.24 1.25 -3.36
CA ARG A 61 -9.96 0.49 -2.31
C ARG A 61 -9.08 -0.54 -1.61
N PHE A 62 -7.88 -0.77 -2.09
CA PHE A 62 -6.93 -1.75 -1.57
C PHE A 62 -6.73 -1.64 -0.05
N ILE A 63 -6.67 -0.43 0.49
CA ILE A 63 -6.47 -0.19 1.92
C ILE A 63 -7.60 -0.73 2.80
N TYR A 64 -8.82 -0.85 2.28
CA TYR A 64 -9.94 -1.43 3.03
C TYR A 64 -9.79 -2.94 3.23
N TYR A 65 -9.03 -3.59 2.34
CA TYR A 65 -8.88 -5.05 2.31
C TYR A 65 -7.60 -5.55 2.97
N MET A 66 -6.70 -4.62 3.31
CA MET A 66 -5.48 -4.93 4.05
C MET A 66 -5.70 -4.68 5.54
N LYS A 67 -5.29 -5.64 6.36
CA LYS A 67 -5.29 -5.50 7.82
C LYS A 67 -3.95 -4.91 8.29
N THR A 68 -3.71 -3.67 7.89
CA THR A 68 -2.55 -2.84 8.24
C THR A 68 -3.01 -1.43 8.54
N PHE A 69 -2.11 -0.54 8.91
CA PHE A 69 -2.44 0.89 8.88
C PHE A 69 -2.63 1.35 7.43
N GLY A 70 -3.54 2.28 7.22
CA GLY A 70 -3.85 2.79 5.89
C GLY A 70 -4.31 4.24 5.91
N PHE A 71 -3.99 4.93 4.83
CA PHE A 71 -4.44 6.29 4.56
C PHE A 71 -5.16 6.33 3.21
N HIS A 72 -6.41 6.75 3.22
CA HIS A 72 -7.15 7.08 2.00
C HIS A 72 -7.00 8.57 1.75
N THR A 73 -6.39 8.94 0.63
CA THR A 73 -6.03 10.34 0.34
C THR A 73 -6.93 10.96 -0.73
N ILE A 74 -6.61 12.17 -1.15
CA ILE A 74 -7.28 12.88 -2.24
C ILE A 74 -6.73 12.37 -3.58
N HIS A 75 -7.54 12.49 -4.63
CA HIS A 75 -7.18 12.08 -5.98
C HIS A 75 -5.84 12.68 -6.44
N GLY A 76 -4.94 11.83 -6.86
CA GLY A 76 -3.59 12.19 -7.31
C GLY A 76 -2.60 12.60 -6.23
N ARG A 77 -2.92 12.41 -4.93
CA ARG A 77 -2.07 12.88 -3.83
C ARG A 77 -1.41 11.78 -3.01
N ALA A 78 -1.65 10.52 -3.34
CA ALA A 78 -1.11 9.40 -2.56
C ALA A 78 0.41 9.43 -2.43
N ASN A 79 1.13 9.69 -3.51
CA ASN A 79 2.60 9.76 -3.49
C ASN A 79 3.13 10.91 -2.61
N ALA A 80 2.46 12.06 -2.60
CA ALA A 80 2.83 13.19 -1.75
C ALA A 80 2.62 12.86 -0.27
N ILE A 81 1.49 12.28 0.07
CA ILE A 81 1.17 11.87 1.46
C ILE A 81 2.10 10.75 1.91
N ALA A 82 2.34 9.73 1.06
CA ALA A 82 3.27 8.64 1.35
C ALA A 82 4.70 9.15 1.61
N THR A 83 5.15 10.12 0.82
CA THR A 83 6.44 10.80 1.03
C THR A 83 6.49 11.45 2.41
N GLY A 84 5.44 12.13 2.82
CA GLY A 84 5.34 12.74 4.16
C GLY A 84 5.38 11.70 5.27
N ILE A 85 4.64 10.60 5.13
CA ILE A 85 4.63 9.50 6.09
C ILE A 85 6.02 8.88 6.24
N LYS A 86 6.68 8.57 5.12
CA LYS A 86 8.02 7.99 5.12
C LYS A 86 9.06 8.95 5.70
N THR A 87 8.94 10.23 5.43
CA THR A 87 9.82 11.27 5.99
C THR A 87 9.63 11.41 7.50
N ALA A 88 8.39 11.39 7.97
CA ALA A 88 8.06 11.51 9.38
C ALA A 88 8.49 10.27 10.19
N ASN A 89 8.40 9.08 9.60
CA ASN A 89 8.83 7.83 10.22
C ASN A 89 9.49 6.91 9.19
N PRO A 90 10.83 7.04 9.02
CA PRO A 90 11.58 6.23 8.05
C PRO A 90 11.57 4.72 8.32
N ASP A 91 11.22 4.30 9.53
CA ASP A 91 11.15 2.89 9.90
C ASP A 91 9.91 2.18 9.32
N LEU A 92 8.91 2.91 8.87
CA LEU A 92 7.73 2.32 8.24
C LEU A 92 8.06 1.76 6.85
N SER A 93 7.48 0.61 6.54
CA SER A 93 7.35 0.12 5.16
C SER A 93 6.08 0.72 4.56
N VAL A 94 6.24 1.67 3.64
CA VAL A 94 5.14 2.42 3.06
C VAL A 94 4.83 1.90 1.66
N TRP A 95 3.58 1.55 1.44
CA TRP A 95 3.06 0.98 0.19
C TRP A 95 2.02 1.92 -0.41
N VAL A 96 2.12 2.20 -1.71
CA VAL A 96 1.23 3.11 -2.41
C VAL A 96 0.39 2.35 -3.44
N CYS A 97 -0.92 2.46 -3.33
CA CYS A 97 -1.87 1.85 -4.25
C CYS A 97 -2.65 2.94 -4.99
N THR A 98 -2.39 3.07 -6.28
CA THR A 98 -3.02 4.08 -7.13
C THR A 98 -3.49 3.48 -8.46
N GLY A 99 -4.49 4.11 -9.06
CA GLY A 99 -4.84 3.86 -10.45
C GLY A 99 -3.97 4.67 -11.43
N ASP A 100 -4.08 4.37 -12.71
CA ASP A 100 -3.35 5.04 -13.78
C ASP A 100 -3.66 6.53 -13.86
N GLY A 101 -4.93 6.90 -13.92
CA GLY A 101 -5.36 8.30 -13.92
C GLY A 101 -5.03 9.04 -12.63
N ASP A 102 -5.13 8.35 -11.51
CA ASP A 102 -4.78 8.86 -10.18
C ASP A 102 -3.29 9.19 -10.07
N SER A 103 -2.43 8.31 -10.50
CA SER A 103 -0.96 8.46 -10.37
C SER A 103 -0.32 9.19 -11.54
N LEU A 104 -0.71 8.85 -12.79
CA LEU A 104 0.00 9.30 -13.99
C LEU A 104 -0.63 10.53 -14.65
N ALA A 105 -1.92 10.80 -14.42
CA ALA A 105 -2.58 11.99 -14.90
C ALA A 105 -2.58 13.09 -13.84
N ILE A 106 -3.58 13.13 -12.96
CA ILE A 106 -3.69 14.20 -11.96
C ILE A 106 -2.53 14.18 -10.93
N GLY A 107 -2.01 12.99 -10.62
CA GLY A 107 -0.91 12.81 -9.67
C GLY A 107 0.49 12.83 -10.28
N GLY A 108 0.62 13.07 -11.59
CA GLY A 108 1.89 12.94 -12.33
C GLY A 108 3.04 13.74 -11.73
N ASN A 109 2.78 14.95 -11.26
CA ASN A 109 3.79 15.79 -10.59
C ASN A 109 4.36 15.11 -9.34
N HIS A 110 3.50 14.59 -8.48
CA HIS A 110 3.92 13.94 -7.22
C HIS A 110 4.61 12.60 -7.48
N PHE A 111 4.17 11.87 -8.51
CA PHE A 111 4.81 10.63 -8.93
C PHE A 111 6.26 10.89 -9.39
N ILE A 112 6.45 11.86 -10.27
CA ILE A 112 7.78 12.24 -10.77
C ILE A 112 8.68 12.72 -9.63
N HIS A 113 8.16 13.53 -8.72
CA HIS A 113 8.94 14.03 -7.58
C HIS A 113 9.32 12.95 -6.58
N ALA A 114 8.48 11.95 -6.35
CA ALA A 114 8.81 10.80 -5.51
C ALA A 114 9.98 10.00 -6.12
N ILE A 115 9.94 9.75 -7.43
CA ILE A 115 11.01 9.08 -8.16
C ILE A 115 12.31 9.91 -8.13
N ARG A 116 12.23 11.19 -8.47
CA ARG A 116 13.39 12.09 -8.52
C ARG A 116 14.12 12.17 -7.18
N ARG A 117 13.37 12.14 -6.09
CA ARG A 117 13.91 12.19 -4.73
C ARG A 117 14.31 10.84 -4.18
N ASN A 118 14.09 9.78 -4.97
CA ASN A 118 14.36 8.40 -4.55
C ASN A 118 13.75 8.07 -3.19
N ILE A 119 12.49 8.46 -2.98
CA ILE A 119 11.77 8.14 -1.75
C ILE A 119 11.56 6.63 -1.67
N ASP A 120 11.89 6.03 -0.54
CA ASP A 120 11.76 4.60 -0.28
C ASP A 120 10.28 4.23 -0.07
N LEU A 121 9.55 4.08 -1.17
CA LEU A 121 8.15 3.65 -1.27
C LEU A 121 8.04 2.39 -2.11
N ASN A 122 7.03 1.57 -1.82
CA ASN A 122 6.66 0.38 -2.59
C ASN A 122 5.42 0.65 -3.44
#